data_2866cb43541f64d098c234e602541f57
#
_entry.id   2866cb43541f64d098c234e602541f57
#
_cell.length_a   1.000
_cell.length_b   1.000
_cell.length_c   1.000
_cell.angle_alpha   90.00
_cell.angle_beta   90.00
_cell.angle_gamma   90.00
#
_symmetry.space_group_name_H-M   'P 1'
#
loop_
_entity.id
_entity.type
_entity.pdbx_description
1 polymer ?
#
loop_
_entity_poly.entity_id
_entity_poly.type
_entity_poly.pdbx_seq_one_letter_code
_entity_poly.pdbx_strand_id
1 'polypeptide(L)'
;MIKKYELLDEINFPSDLKKIPESKLQKVADELREEVIDAVSVTGGHLGASLGVVELTVALHYIFNTPNDKLIWDVGHQCYPHKILTGRKERIRTLRQGNGLSGFTKRLESEYDAFGAAHSSTSISSALGIAEANKLSNKSDNVIAVIGDGAISAGMAYEAMNNAGASKTKLIVILNDNDMSIARPVGAMGTYLAKIFSGKIYFSLRETIKLITS
;
A
#
# COMPACT_ATOMS: atom_id res chain seq x y z
N MET A 1 12.32 26.63 1.44
CA MET A 1 11.08 27.02 0.72
C MET A 1 10.31 25.75 0.41
N ILE A 2 8.99 25.73 0.63
CA ILE A 2 8.14 24.59 0.23
C ILE A 2 8.14 24.57 -1.31
N LYS A 3 8.49 23.44 -1.88
CA LYS A 3 8.49 23.23 -3.34
C LYS A 3 7.05 23.32 -3.84
N LYS A 4 6.86 23.95 -4.99
CA LYS A 4 5.54 24.01 -5.65
C LYS A 4 5.48 22.97 -6.75
N TYR A 5 4.35 22.25 -6.80
CA TYR A 5 4.06 21.20 -7.77
C TYR A 5 2.88 21.59 -8.65
N GLU A 6 2.91 21.17 -9.90
CA GLU A 6 1.85 21.53 -10.85
C GLU A 6 0.54 20.77 -10.58
N LEU A 7 0.64 19.47 -10.30
CA LEU A 7 -0.52 18.62 -10.08
C LEU A 7 -0.74 18.26 -8.61
N LEU A 8 0.33 17.96 -7.88
CA LEU A 8 0.21 17.52 -6.48
C LEU A 8 -0.36 18.63 -5.57
N ASP A 9 -0.15 19.90 -5.92
CA ASP A 9 -0.71 21.02 -5.13
C ASP A 9 -2.22 21.17 -5.29
N GLU A 10 -2.81 20.62 -6.36
CA GLU A 10 -4.26 20.56 -6.57
C GLU A 10 -4.91 19.37 -5.88
N ILE A 11 -4.12 18.41 -5.36
CA ILE A 11 -4.60 17.17 -4.74
C ILE A 11 -4.50 17.28 -3.22
N ASN A 12 -5.64 17.34 -2.55
CA ASN A 12 -5.72 17.23 -1.10
C ASN A 12 -6.23 15.86 -0.66
N PHE A 13 -7.18 15.30 -1.41
CA PHE A 13 -7.81 14.02 -1.11
C PHE A 13 -7.87 13.12 -2.36
N PRO A 14 -8.09 11.81 -2.21
CA PRO A 14 -8.25 10.90 -3.33
C PRO A 14 -9.33 11.30 -4.33
N SER A 15 -10.36 12.01 -3.87
CA SER A 15 -11.40 12.57 -4.74
C SER A 15 -10.87 13.61 -5.74
N ASP A 16 -9.81 14.32 -5.39
CA ASP A 16 -9.17 15.29 -6.30
C ASP A 16 -8.27 14.55 -7.29
N LEU A 17 -7.51 13.55 -6.82
CA LEU A 17 -6.71 12.68 -7.67
C LEU A 17 -7.54 12.04 -8.79
N LYS A 18 -8.76 11.61 -8.50
CA LYS A 18 -9.68 11.00 -9.49
C LYS A 18 -10.14 11.95 -10.58
N LYS A 19 -9.97 13.25 -10.42
CA LYS A 19 -10.27 14.26 -11.46
C LYS A 19 -9.11 14.43 -12.45
N ILE A 20 -7.92 13.96 -12.09
CA ILE A 20 -6.72 14.04 -12.94
C ILE A 20 -6.86 13.02 -14.09
N PRO A 21 -6.61 13.40 -15.34
CA PRO A 21 -6.59 12.46 -16.45
C PRO A 21 -5.55 11.35 -16.24
N GLU A 22 -5.89 10.11 -16.62
CA GLU A 22 -5.02 8.94 -16.45
C GLU A 22 -3.63 9.15 -17.06
N SER A 23 -3.55 9.82 -18.21
CA SER A 23 -2.28 10.16 -18.88
C SER A 23 -1.34 11.05 -18.06
N LYS A 24 -1.84 11.70 -17.00
CA LYS A 24 -1.06 12.56 -16.09
C LYS A 24 -0.69 11.88 -14.78
N LEU A 25 -1.17 10.67 -14.51
CA LEU A 25 -0.91 9.99 -13.23
C LEU A 25 0.58 9.72 -12.99
N GLN A 26 1.35 9.45 -14.06
CA GLN A 26 2.81 9.31 -13.92
C GLN A 26 3.44 10.61 -13.38
N LYS A 27 3.02 11.77 -13.88
CA LYS A 27 3.51 13.06 -13.39
C LYS A 27 3.14 13.30 -11.93
N VAL A 28 1.92 12.91 -11.52
CA VAL A 28 1.54 12.94 -10.09
C VAL A 28 2.45 12.05 -9.25
N ALA A 29 2.78 10.86 -9.73
CA ALA A 29 3.69 9.95 -9.03
C ALA A 29 5.10 10.54 -8.92
N ASP A 30 5.60 11.20 -9.96
CA ASP A 30 6.92 11.84 -9.95
C ASP A 30 6.97 13.01 -8.96
N GLU A 31 5.96 13.88 -8.94
CA GLU A 31 5.85 14.98 -7.99
C GLU A 31 5.68 14.47 -6.54
N LEU A 32 4.89 13.41 -6.35
CA LEU A 32 4.70 12.77 -5.04
C LEU A 32 6.01 12.15 -4.52
N ARG A 33 6.81 11.55 -5.41
CA ARG A 33 8.12 11.01 -5.08
C ARG A 33 9.07 12.10 -4.60
N GLU A 34 9.11 13.22 -5.32
CA GLU A 34 9.92 14.37 -4.95
C GLU A 34 9.51 14.94 -3.58
N GLU A 35 8.21 15.06 -3.31
CA GLU A 35 7.71 15.54 -2.02
C GLU A 35 8.06 14.60 -0.87
N VAL A 36 8.00 13.27 -1.08
CA VAL A 36 8.45 12.28 -0.09
C VAL A 36 9.94 12.43 0.19
N ILE A 37 10.77 12.59 -0.84
CA ILE A 37 12.23 12.77 -0.68
C ILE A 37 12.50 14.05 0.13
N ASP A 38 11.88 15.15 -0.24
CA ASP A 38 12.07 16.44 0.43
C ASP A 38 11.62 16.38 1.91
N ALA A 39 10.44 15.85 2.17
CA ALA A 39 9.94 15.70 3.54
C ALA A 39 10.85 14.83 4.41
N VAL A 40 11.25 13.66 3.90
CA VAL A 40 12.10 12.70 4.66
C VAL A 40 13.53 13.21 4.83
N SER A 41 14.03 14.03 3.91
CA SER A 41 15.35 14.69 4.08
C SER A 41 15.42 15.56 5.32
N VAL A 42 14.28 16.12 5.74
CA VAL A 42 14.15 16.96 6.94
C VAL A 42 13.85 16.15 8.20
N THR A 43 12.94 15.18 8.09
CA THR A 43 12.40 14.46 9.26
C THR A 43 13.11 13.15 9.57
N GLY A 44 13.84 12.60 8.61
CA GLY A 44 14.22 11.19 8.63
C GLY A 44 13.00 10.28 8.45
N GLY A 45 13.23 8.98 8.27
CA GLY A 45 12.16 7.99 8.17
C GLY A 45 12.43 6.89 7.16
N HIS A 46 11.36 6.20 6.77
CA HIS A 46 11.41 5.03 5.89
C HIS A 46 11.37 5.45 4.41
N LEU A 47 12.47 6.00 3.90
CA LEU A 47 12.52 6.55 2.54
C LEU A 47 12.34 5.46 1.47
N GLY A 48 13.21 4.45 1.45
CA GLY A 48 13.20 3.41 0.41
C GLY A 48 11.86 2.68 0.31
N ALA A 49 11.29 2.30 1.45
CA ALA A 49 9.99 1.64 1.50
C ALA A 49 8.86 2.53 0.94
N SER A 50 8.89 3.83 1.24
CA SER A 50 7.90 4.78 0.73
C SER A 50 8.06 5.05 -0.77
N LEU A 51 9.30 5.12 -1.27
CA LEU A 51 9.56 5.30 -2.70
C LEU A 51 9.11 4.09 -3.54
N GLY A 52 9.22 2.88 -2.98
CA GLY A 52 8.82 1.63 -3.66
C GLY A 52 7.31 1.46 -3.83
N VAL A 53 6.48 2.34 -3.27
CA VAL A 53 5.01 2.25 -3.36
C VAL A 53 4.35 3.53 -3.89
N VAL A 54 5.10 4.46 -4.46
CA VAL A 54 4.56 5.74 -4.94
C VAL A 54 3.50 5.49 -6.03
N GLU A 55 3.86 4.81 -7.11
CA GLU A 55 2.95 4.49 -8.22
C GLU A 55 1.78 3.63 -7.75
N LEU A 56 2.06 2.64 -6.93
CA LEU A 56 1.03 1.79 -6.34
C LEU A 56 0.03 2.62 -5.52
N THR A 57 0.51 3.57 -4.72
CA THR A 57 -0.35 4.45 -3.91
C THR A 57 -1.24 5.33 -4.79
N VAL A 58 -0.68 5.93 -5.84
CA VAL A 58 -1.44 6.72 -6.82
C VAL A 58 -2.51 5.86 -7.47
N ALA A 59 -2.15 4.66 -7.97
CA ALA A 59 -3.08 3.75 -8.62
C ALA A 59 -4.21 3.30 -7.68
N LEU A 60 -3.89 2.94 -6.45
CA LEU A 60 -4.87 2.48 -5.47
C LEU A 60 -5.88 3.59 -5.12
N HIS A 61 -5.42 4.81 -4.87
CA HIS A 61 -6.30 5.93 -4.57
C HIS A 61 -7.08 6.43 -5.79
N TYR A 62 -6.56 6.20 -7.00
CA TYR A 62 -7.27 6.52 -8.24
C TYR A 62 -8.41 5.54 -8.52
N ILE A 63 -8.19 4.24 -8.30
CA ILE A 63 -9.16 3.18 -8.63
C ILE A 63 -10.19 3.00 -7.51
N PHE A 64 -9.75 2.84 -6.26
CA PHE A 64 -10.61 2.52 -5.13
C PHE A 64 -11.24 3.77 -4.49
N ASN A 65 -12.42 3.62 -3.92
CA ASN A 65 -13.17 4.71 -3.28
C ASN A 65 -12.83 4.82 -1.79
N THR A 66 -11.56 5.11 -1.48
CA THR A 66 -11.14 5.36 -0.10
C THR A 66 -11.76 6.68 0.42
N PRO A 67 -12.18 6.75 1.69
CA PRO A 67 -11.97 5.78 2.77
C PRO A 67 -13.06 4.70 2.90
N ASN A 68 -14.08 4.63 2.03
CA ASN A 68 -15.09 3.58 2.07
C ASN A 68 -14.43 2.22 1.79
N ASP A 69 -13.77 2.07 0.65
CA ASP A 69 -12.84 0.97 0.41
C ASP A 69 -11.67 1.07 1.40
N LYS A 70 -11.35 -0.03 2.06
CA LYS A 70 -10.35 -0.04 3.13
C LYS A 70 -8.98 -0.46 2.60
N LEU A 71 -8.01 0.43 2.75
CA LEU A 71 -6.62 0.19 2.38
C LEU A 71 -5.78 -0.02 3.65
N ILE A 72 -5.15 -1.19 3.76
CA ILE A 72 -4.33 -1.57 4.90
C ILE A 72 -2.89 -1.78 4.43
N TRP A 73 -1.99 -0.99 4.98
CA TRP A 73 -0.56 -1.09 4.73
C TRP A 73 0.08 -1.98 5.78
N ASP A 74 0.74 -3.06 5.37
CA ASP A 74 1.49 -3.91 6.29
C ASP A 74 2.62 -3.12 6.95
N VAL A 75 2.81 -3.26 8.25
CA VAL A 75 3.66 -2.40 9.07
C VAL A 75 3.21 -0.94 9.04
N GLY A 76 2.89 -0.40 7.89
CA GLY A 76 2.55 1.00 7.67
C GLY A 76 3.75 1.94 7.53
N HIS A 77 4.96 1.40 7.41
CA HIS A 77 6.20 2.19 7.25
C HIS A 77 6.34 2.83 5.87
N GLN A 78 5.65 2.30 4.86
CA GLN A 78 5.60 2.80 3.48
C GLN A 78 4.46 3.80 3.24
N CYS A 79 3.80 4.30 4.28
CA CYS A 79 2.56 5.08 4.16
C CYS A 79 2.74 6.58 3.86
N TYR A 80 3.94 7.08 3.60
CA TYR A 80 4.15 8.52 3.40
C TYR A 80 3.44 9.06 2.15
N PRO A 81 3.51 8.41 0.97
CA PRO A 81 2.69 8.80 -0.17
C PRO A 81 1.18 8.79 0.14
N HIS A 82 0.71 7.76 0.85
CA HIS A 82 -0.67 7.67 1.31
C HIS A 82 -1.07 8.86 2.20
N LYS A 83 -0.22 9.25 3.16
CA LYS A 83 -0.49 10.42 4.02
C LYS A 83 -0.60 11.71 3.21
N ILE A 84 0.29 11.92 2.23
CA ILE A 84 0.28 13.10 1.37
C ILE A 84 -1.03 13.19 0.59
N LEU A 85 -1.48 12.08 -0.04
CA LEU A 85 -2.70 12.05 -0.84
C LEU A 85 -4.00 12.01 -0.02
N THR A 86 -3.92 11.95 1.30
CA THR A 86 -5.07 11.84 2.21
C THR A 86 -5.14 12.97 3.24
N GLY A 87 -4.89 14.21 2.79
CA GLY A 87 -5.12 15.43 3.56
C GLY A 87 -4.03 15.78 4.56
N ARG A 88 -2.85 15.13 4.50
CA ARG A 88 -1.76 15.37 5.47
C ARG A 88 -0.51 15.98 4.85
N LYS A 89 -0.57 16.43 3.59
CA LYS A 89 0.55 17.04 2.85
C LYS A 89 1.19 18.19 3.63
N GLU A 90 0.40 19.13 4.12
CA GLU A 90 0.90 20.30 4.85
C GLU A 90 1.65 19.94 6.14
N ARG A 91 1.31 18.80 6.72
CA ARG A 91 1.91 18.31 7.97
C ARG A 91 3.02 17.29 7.75
N ILE A 92 3.33 16.92 6.51
CA ILE A 92 4.24 15.80 6.22
C ILE A 92 5.65 16.02 6.83
N ARG A 93 6.09 17.29 6.94
CA ARG A 93 7.37 17.66 7.57
C ARG A 93 7.35 17.63 9.11
N THR A 94 6.28 17.10 9.70
CA THR A 94 6.20 16.78 11.14
C THR A 94 6.26 15.28 11.42
N LEU A 95 6.56 14.47 10.41
CA LEU A 95 6.69 13.01 10.55
C LEU A 95 7.63 12.65 11.69
N ARG A 96 7.21 11.71 12.55
CA ARG A 96 8.01 11.13 13.65
C ARG A 96 8.46 12.13 14.72
N GLN A 97 7.92 13.34 14.70
CA GLN A 97 8.20 14.36 15.73
C GLN A 97 7.11 14.38 16.79
N GLY A 98 7.43 14.94 17.97
CA GLY A 98 6.46 15.14 19.03
C GLY A 98 5.28 15.98 18.55
N ASN A 99 4.05 15.55 18.81
CA ASN A 99 2.81 16.15 18.32
C ASN A 99 2.66 16.22 16.78
N GLY A 100 3.57 15.59 16.04
CA GLY A 100 3.53 15.49 14.59
C GLY A 100 2.83 14.22 14.08
N LEU A 101 3.01 13.95 12.80
CA LEU A 101 2.48 12.73 12.17
C LEU A 101 3.28 11.50 12.60
N SER A 102 2.58 10.40 12.83
CA SER A 102 3.18 9.07 13.05
C SER A 102 3.95 8.62 11.82
N GLY A 103 5.06 7.93 12.03
CA GLY A 103 5.81 7.26 10.95
C GLY A 103 5.10 6.01 10.38
N PHE A 104 3.92 5.68 10.90
CA PHE A 104 3.08 4.55 10.50
C PHE A 104 1.64 5.02 10.31
N THR A 105 0.78 4.16 9.74
CA THR A 105 -0.66 4.44 9.73
C THR A 105 -1.20 4.49 11.16
N LYS A 106 -2.11 5.44 11.41
CA LYS A 106 -2.67 5.66 12.74
C LYS A 106 -4.12 6.14 12.65
N ARG A 107 -5.06 5.31 13.08
CA ARG A 107 -6.51 5.58 13.00
C ARG A 107 -6.95 6.93 13.59
N LEU A 108 -6.25 7.42 14.61
CA LEU A 108 -6.54 8.72 15.21
C LEU A 108 -6.06 9.92 14.38
N GLU A 109 -5.27 9.70 13.33
CA GLU A 109 -4.81 10.76 12.45
C GLU A 109 -5.75 11.02 11.28
N SER A 110 -6.38 9.96 10.77
CA SER A 110 -7.17 10.05 9.54
C SER A 110 -8.13 8.87 9.41
N GLU A 111 -9.31 9.12 8.86
CA GLU A 111 -10.28 8.09 8.48
C GLU A 111 -9.76 7.18 7.35
N TYR A 112 -8.77 7.64 6.58
CA TYR A 112 -8.10 6.86 5.55
C TYR A 112 -7.16 5.79 6.11
N ASP A 113 -6.75 5.90 7.36
CA ASP A 113 -5.94 4.91 8.05
C ASP A 113 -6.85 3.84 8.66
N ALA A 114 -7.31 2.89 7.84
CA ALA A 114 -8.28 1.86 8.25
C ALA A 114 -7.78 0.99 9.41
N PHE A 115 -6.47 0.80 9.53
CA PHE A 115 -5.83 0.05 10.59
C PHE A 115 -4.54 0.73 11.06
N GLY A 116 -4.34 0.79 12.37
CA GLY A 116 -3.09 1.25 12.97
C GLY A 116 -2.12 0.07 13.07
N ALA A 117 -0.90 0.26 12.54
CA ALA A 117 0.11 -0.77 12.51
C ALA A 117 1.42 -0.30 13.16
N ALA A 118 2.45 -0.98 12.95
CA ALA A 118 3.88 -0.87 13.22
C ALA A 118 4.49 -2.28 13.41
N HIS A 119 3.66 -3.33 13.48
CA HIS A 119 4.08 -4.73 13.48
C HIS A 119 3.87 -5.33 12.09
N SER A 120 4.88 -6.04 11.58
CA SER A 120 4.81 -6.72 10.29
C SER A 120 3.81 -7.87 10.27
N SER A 121 3.35 -8.22 9.08
CA SER A 121 2.56 -9.42 8.79
C SER A 121 1.12 -9.40 9.32
N THR A 122 0.63 -8.23 9.74
CA THR A 122 -0.70 -8.06 10.34
C THR A 122 -1.78 -7.64 9.33
N SER A 123 -1.39 -7.16 8.15
CA SER A 123 -2.31 -6.54 7.19
C SER A 123 -3.38 -7.49 6.68
N ILE A 124 -3.03 -8.71 6.30
CA ILE A 124 -3.98 -9.69 5.75
C ILE A 124 -5.00 -10.09 6.81
N SER A 125 -4.54 -10.34 8.04
CA SER A 125 -5.42 -10.71 9.16
C SER A 125 -6.42 -9.59 9.49
N SER A 126 -5.92 -8.35 9.55
CA SER A 126 -6.75 -7.17 9.81
C SER A 126 -7.74 -6.90 8.68
N ALA A 127 -7.29 -7.05 7.43
CA ALA A 127 -8.12 -6.90 6.26
C ALA A 127 -9.21 -7.97 6.19
N LEU A 128 -8.88 -9.21 6.51
CA LEU A 128 -9.86 -10.31 6.59
C LEU A 128 -10.95 -10.00 7.62
N GLY A 129 -10.57 -9.55 8.81
CA GLY A 129 -11.55 -9.16 9.84
C GLY A 129 -12.50 -8.06 9.38
N ILE A 130 -11.98 -7.03 8.68
CA ILE A 130 -12.81 -5.95 8.12
C ILE A 130 -13.71 -6.49 7.00
N ALA A 131 -13.18 -7.35 6.12
CA ALA A 131 -13.95 -7.93 5.02
C ALA A 131 -15.08 -8.84 5.53
N GLU A 132 -14.85 -9.63 6.59
CA GLU A 132 -15.89 -10.41 7.25
C GLU A 132 -16.96 -9.51 7.90
N ALA A 133 -16.56 -8.41 8.54
CA ALA A 133 -17.50 -7.44 9.09
C ALA A 133 -18.34 -6.78 7.99
N ASN A 134 -17.74 -6.45 6.83
CA ASN A 134 -18.47 -5.94 5.67
C ASN A 134 -19.51 -6.97 5.17
N LYS A 135 -19.12 -8.23 5.05
CA LYS A 135 -20.02 -9.32 4.64
C LYS A 135 -21.20 -9.47 5.60
N LEU A 136 -20.94 -9.48 6.91
CA LEU A 136 -22.00 -9.57 7.93
C LEU A 136 -22.92 -8.35 7.92
N SER A 137 -22.41 -7.19 7.53
CA SER A 137 -23.16 -5.93 7.46
C SER A 137 -23.78 -5.66 6.07
N ASN A 138 -23.69 -6.62 5.14
CA ASN A 138 -24.14 -6.48 3.75
C ASN A 138 -23.51 -5.27 3.02
N LYS A 139 -22.27 -4.91 3.34
CA LYS A 139 -21.50 -3.89 2.63
C LYS A 139 -20.72 -4.51 1.48
N SER A 140 -20.62 -3.78 0.37
CA SER A 140 -19.89 -4.21 -0.83
C SER A 140 -18.50 -3.60 -0.96
N ASP A 141 -18.09 -2.76 0.01
CA ASP A 141 -16.79 -2.06 -0.01
C ASP A 141 -15.62 -3.03 -0.17
N ASN A 142 -14.63 -2.62 -0.95
CA ASN A 142 -13.43 -3.42 -1.13
C ASN A 142 -12.52 -3.30 0.10
N VAL A 143 -11.78 -4.38 0.37
CA VAL A 143 -10.75 -4.38 1.40
C VAL A 143 -9.45 -4.84 0.76
N ILE A 144 -8.43 -4.01 0.86
CA ILE A 144 -7.14 -4.18 0.19
C ILE A 144 -6.04 -4.23 1.25
N ALA A 145 -5.26 -5.29 1.27
CA ALA A 145 -4.04 -5.41 2.06
C ALA A 145 -2.82 -5.29 1.15
N VAL A 146 -1.91 -4.38 1.46
CA VAL A 146 -0.60 -4.27 0.80
C VAL A 146 0.45 -4.80 1.75
N ILE A 147 1.14 -5.85 1.34
CA ILE A 147 2.16 -6.53 2.15
C ILE A 147 3.47 -6.65 1.37
N GLY A 148 4.60 -6.41 2.03
CA GLY A 148 5.93 -6.60 1.43
C GLY A 148 6.39 -8.05 1.47
N ASP A 149 7.37 -8.37 0.63
CA ASP A 149 8.02 -9.69 0.51
C ASP A 149 8.60 -10.18 1.84
N GLY A 150 9.24 -9.30 2.60
CA GLY A 150 9.78 -9.63 3.92
C GLY A 150 8.69 -9.96 4.96
N ALA A 151 7.52 -9.33 4.86
CA ALA A 151 6.44 -9.51 5.81
C ALA A 151 5.56 -10.73 5.50
N ILE A 152 5.39 -11.09 4.23
CA ILE A 152 4.54 -12.21 3.82
C ILE A 152 5.09 -13.57 4.27
N SER A 153 6.38 -13.66 4.58
CA SER A 153 7.04 -14.89 5.01
C SER A 153 6.73 -15.32 6.46
N ALA A 154 6.06 -14.47 7.25
CA ALA A 154 5.75 -14.77 8.64
C ALA A 154 4.50 -15.64 8.81
N GLY A 155 4.47 -16.46 9.88
CA GLY A 155 3.38 -17.40 10.14
C GLY A 155 2.00 -16.76 10.20
N MET A 156 1.87 -15.55 10.75
CA MET A 156 0.61 -14.81 10.84
C MET A 156 0.03 -14.50 9.46
N ALA A 157 0.86 -14.14 8.48
CA ALA A 157 0.40 -13.91 7.10
C ALA A 157 -0.15 -15.21 6.47
N TYR A 158 0.51 -16.35 6.72
CA TYR A 158 0.07 -17.65 6.26
C TYR A 158 -1.26 -18.07 6.85
N GLU A 159 -1.38 -17.94 8.16
CA GLU A 159 -2.63 -18.25 8.86
C GLU A 159 -3.78 -17.41 8.32
N ALA A 160 -3.56 -16.11 8.11
CA ALA A 160 -4.56 -15.22 7.55
C ALA A 160 -4.94 -15.60 6.11
N MET A 161 -3.96 -15.90 5.25
CA MET A 161 -4.23 -16.34 3.86
C MET A 161 -4.98 -17.67 3.82
N ASN A 162 -4.60 -18.63 4.66
CA ASN A 162 -5.29 -19.92 4.76
C ASN A 162 -6.76 -19.73 5.18
N ASN A 163 -7.01 -18.88 6.17
CA ASN A 163 -8.35 -18.57 6.63
C ASN A 163 -9.17 -17.81 5.57
N ALA A 164 -8.57 -16.80 4.91
CA ALA A 164 -9.21 -16.06 3.83
C ALA A 164 -9.64 -16.97 2.67
N GLY A 165 -8.77 -17.91 2.28
CA GLY A 165 -9.08 -18.89 1.24
C GLY A 165 -10.23 -19.84 1.63
N ALA A 166 -10.28 -20.26 2.88
CA ALA A 166 -11.34 -21.14 3.39
C ALA A 166 -12.70 -20.42 3.50
N SER A 167 -12.71 -19.17 3.96
CA SER A 167 -13.94 -18.38 4.15
C SER A 167 -14.54 -17.84 2.85
N LYS A 168 -13.78 -17.86 1.73
CA LYS A 168 -14.13 -17.26 0.43
C LYS A 168 -14.58 -15.81 0.55
N THR A 169 -13.99 -15.07 1.47
CA THR A 169 -14.28 -13.66 1.70
C THR A 169 -13.60 -12.80 0.65
N LYS A 170 -14.30 -11.79 0.16
CA LYS A 170 -13.75 -10.84 -0.83
C LYS A 170 -12.65 -10.01 -0.21
N LEU A 171 -11.41 -10.34 -0.52
CA LEU A 171 -10.21 -9.67 -0.05
C LEU A 171 -9.22 -9.55 -1.21
N ILE A 172 -8.61 -8.38 -1.36
CA ILE A 172 -7.53 -8.13 -2.31
C ILE A 172 -6.22 -8.08 -1.52
N VAL A 173 -5.28 -8.96 -1.86
CA VAL A 173 -3.93 -8.96 -1.29
C VAL A 173 -2.95 -8.59 -2.39
N ILE A 174 -2.19 -7.52 -2.17
CA ILE A 174 -1.15 -7.04 -3.07
C ILE A 174 0.20 -7.34 -2.43
N LEU A 175 0.95 -8.23 -3.05
CA LEU A 175 2.35 -8.45 -2.69
C LEU A 175 3.21 -7.40 -3.41
N ASN A 176 3.82 -6.51 -2.62
CA ASN A 176 4.79 -5.54 -3.10
C ASN A 176 6.19 -6.09 -2.86
N ASP A 177 6.78 -6.62 -3.93
CA ASP A 177 8.13 -7.16 -3.93
C ASP A 177 9.02 -6.26 -4.80
N ASN A 178 9.98 -5.62 -4.17
CA ASN A 178 10.93 -4.72 -4.82
C ASN A 178 12.39 -5.13 -4.59
N ASP A 179 12.61 -6.38 -4.18
CA ASP A 179 13.92 -6.95 -3.82
C ASP A 179 14.71 -6.13 -2.76
N MET A 180 14.01 -5.25 -2.02
CA MET A 180 14.58 -4.35 -1.03
C MET A 180 14.19 -4.80 0.37
N SER A 181 15.04 -5.58 1.02
CA SER A 181 14.90 -5.91 2.44
C SER A 181 16.11 -5.41 3.24
N ILE A 182 15.92 -5.13 4.53
CA ILE A 182 16.98 -4.70 5.46
C ILE A 182 18.02 -5.81 5.63
N ALA A 183 17.58 -7.07 5.56
CA ALA A 183 18.44 -8.25 5.59
C ALA A 183 17.98 -9.24 4.52
N ARG A 184 18.87 -10.13 4.10
CA ARG A 184 18.50 -11.20 3.16
C ARG A 184 17.36 -12.03 3.73
N PRO A 185 16.32 -12.37 2.95
CA PRO A 185 15.24 -13.22 3.39
C PRO A 185 15.78 -14.56 3.90
N VAL A 186 15.33 -14.96 5.08
CA VAL A 186 15.66 -16.29 5.66
C VAL A 186 14.44 -17.20 5.56
N GLY A 187 14.70 -18.49 5.34
CA GLY A 187 13.66 -19.50 5.25
C GLY A 187 13.27 -19.91 3.82
N ALA A 188 12.56 -21.01 3.71
CA ALA A 188 12.24 -21.65 2.43
C ALA A 188 11.22 -20.91 1.58
N MET A 189 10.44 -19.98 2.18
CA MET A 189 9.31 -19.35 1.49
C MET A 189 9.70 -18.36 0.41
N GLY A 190 10.72 -17.51 0.63
CA GLY A 190 11.23 -16.64 -0.42
C GLY A 190 11.68 -17.46 -1.63
N THR A 191 12.40 -18.58 -1.38
CA THR A 191 12.79 -19.51 -2.44
C THR A 191 11.60 -20.21 -3.09
N TYR A 192 10.57 -20.53 -2.34
CA TYR A 192 9.34 -21.17 -2.86
C TYR A 192 8.54 -20.20 -3.75
N LEU A 193 8.33 -18.98 -3.29
CA LEU A 193 7.65 -17.94 -4.08
C LEU A 193 8.46 -17.61 -5.34
N ALA A 194 9.78 -17.44 -5.23
CA ALA A 194 10.64 -17.23 -6.39
C ALA A 194 10.52 -18.38 -7.40
N LYS A 195 10.47 -19.64 -6.95
CA LYS A 195 10.25 -20.80 -7.83
C LYS A 195 8.89 -20.79 -8.51
N ILE A 196 7.82 -20.37 -7.82
CA ILE A 196 6.47 -20.26 -8.42
C ILE A 196 6.49 -19.20 -9.52
N PHE A 197 7.01 -18.01 -9.22
CA PHE A 197 7.02 -16.88 -10.16
C PHE A 197 8.05 -17.00 -11.28
N SER A 198 9.15 -17.72 -11.08
CA SER A 198 10.16 -18.00 -12.11
C SER A 198 9.91 -19.32 -12.87
N GLY A 199 8.90 -20.09 -12.48
CA GLY A 199 8.60 -21.38 -13.10
C GLY A 199 8.14 -21.25 -14.54
N LYS A 200 8.61 -22.15 -15.43
CA LYS A 200 8.20 -22.21 -16.84
C LYS A 200 6.68 -22.27 -17.03
N ILE A 201 5.96 -22.89 -16.10
CA ILE A 201 4.50 -22.98 -16.10
C ILE A 201 3.86 -21.59 -15.94
N TYR A 202 4.40 -20.75 -15.05
CA TYR A 202 3.92 -19.39 -14.85
C TYR A 202 4.14 -18.51 -16.10
N PHE A 203 5.32 -18.59 -16.72
CA PHE A 203 5.61 -17.86 -17.95
C PHE A 203 4.72 -18.32 -19.11
N SER A 204 4.52 -19.63 -19.27
CA SER A 204 3.63 -20.17 -20.29
C SER A 204 2.19 -19.72 -20.11
N LEU A 205 1.68 -19.75 -18.88
CA LEU A 205 0.33 -19.30 -18.54
C LEU A 205 0.16 -17.79 -18.80
N ARG A 206 1.13 -16.99 -18.41
CA ARG A 206 1.17 -15.54 -18.64
C ARG A 206 1.14 -15.19 -20.12
N GLU A 207 1.95 -15.85 -20.94
CA GLU A 207 1.96 -15.63 -22.39
C GLU A 207 0.65 -16.08 -23.05
N THR A 208 0.06 -17.19 -22.60
CA THR A 208 -1.25 -17.64 -23.06
C THR A 208 -2.36 -16.64 -22.72
N ILE A 209 -2.36 -16.09 -21.51
CA ILE A 209 -3.34 -15.07 -21.10
C ILE A 209 -3.18 -13.80 -21.94
N LYS A 210 -1.95 -13.33 -22.17
CA LYS A 210 -1.70 -12.17 -23.04
C LYS A 210 -2.25 -12.37 -24.47
N LEU A 211 -2.08 -13.58 -25.03
CA LEU A 211 -2.59 -13.91 -26.36
C LEU A 211 -4.12 -13.96 -26.43
N ILE A 212 -4.80 -14.23 -25.32
CA ILE A 212 -6.27 -14.26 -25.24
C ILE A 212 -6.87 -12.87 -25.00
N THR A 213 -6.08 -11.95 -24.39
CA THR A 213 -6.54 -10.60 -24.01
C THR A 213 -6.05 -9.50 -24.95
N SER A 214 -5.23 -9.82 -25.93
CA SER A 214 -4.82 -8.94 -27.04
C SER A 214 -5.76 -9.13 -28.24
#